data_791b886528ead8dd9fe263da4915a6ad
#
_entry.id   791b886528ead8dd9fe263da4915a6ad
#
_cell.length_a   1.000
_cell.length_b   1.000
_cell.length_c   1.000
_cell.angle_alpha   90.00
_cell.angle_beta   90.00
_cell.angle_gamma   90.00
#
_symmetry.space_group_name_H-M   'P 1'
#
loop_
_entity.id
_entity.type
_entity.pdbx_description
1 polymer ?
#
loop_
_entity_poly.entity_id
_entity_poly.type
_entity_poly.pdbx_seq_one_letter_code
_entity_poly.pdbx_strand_id
1 'polypeptide(L)'
;MMRLFDRKQFRILSLVSLTIGMRTLGLFMVLPIFSLYGEKFTDSYLLIGLALGAYGITMAIFQTPLGRLSDKYGRKLIISIGIITFIIGNIICADPVNIYGLILGRLVEGAGAVSSAGIALVHENVPVNTRNVSDAIIGIAIGFSFMLGVIAGPILSVVVSYSTLFIIVAVIGVLSFIPLLTIKETRKEYAFETKAKMDFKLVVISIISFFIYFYMIIFYFYLPFFSLKYFNVSHFYEFLIPVVIIAGVVGLAIARPADKNKTVLFSLVSLVILLISVPVFFLNNRVNDVTYFGLSVAAFYSGYIISETVFPTLITRLAREDSYGGNLGFYTSMQHAGVFAGAVFAGLLLVKINQDLSIMILLIISFVFSIFLLYVLTKFKEIYLKD
;
A
#
# COMPACT_ATOMS: atom_id res chain seq x y z
N MET A 1 -13.60 -23.38 0.19
CA MET A 1 -13.15 -22.64 1.38
C MET A 1 -13.61 -23.25 2.72
N MET A 2 -14.88 -23.57 2.91
CA MET A 2 -15.38 -24.22 4.15
C MET A 2 -14.77 -25.62 4.50
N ARG A 3 -14.04 -26.26 3.61
CA ARG A 3 -13.34 -27.52 3.88
C ARG A 3 -11.93 -27.32 4.49
N LEU A 4 -11.38 -26.10 4.46
CA LEU A 4 -10.01 -25.79 4.92
C LEU A 4 -9.99 -25.15 6.31
N PHE A 5 -11.09 -24.52 6.72
CA PHE A 5 -11.20 -23.80 7.99
C PHE A 5 -12.47 -24.27 8.74
N ASP A 6 -12.37 -24.41 10.04
CA ASP A 6 -13.57 -24.54 10.87
C ASP A 6 -14.33 -23.19 10.99
N ARG A 7 -15.55 -23.22 11.54
CA ARG A 7 -16.39 -22.00 11.64
C ARG A 7 -15.73 -20.88 12.46
N LYS A 8 -14.97 -21.24 13.51
CA LYS A 8 -14.29 -20.26 14.38
C LYS A 8 -13.10 -19.63 13.65
N GLN A 9 -12.28 -20.45 12.99
CA GLN A 9 -11.11 -20.02 12.20
C GLN A 9 -11.54 -19.12 11.06
N PHE A 10 -12.54 -19.51 10.28
CA PHE A 10 -13.07 -18.71 9.17
C PHE A 10 -13.65 -17.38 9.64
N ARG A 11 -14.36 -17.38 10.79
CA ARG A 11 -14.89 -16.15 11.39
C ARG A 11 -13.77 -15.18 11.77
N ILE A 12 -12.71 -15.64 12.46
CA ILE A 12 -11.58 -14.79 12.85
C ILE A 12 -10.87 -14.23 11.62
N LEU A 13 -10.57 -15.08 10.63
CA LEU A 13 -9.96 -14.68 9.36
C LEU A 13 -10.79 -13.60 8.66
N SER A 14 -12.10 -13.80 8.52
CA SER A 14 -12.99 -12.84 7.86
C SER A 14 -13.07 -11.51 8.61
N LEU A 15 -13.18 -11.54 9.94
CA LEU A 15 -13.29 -10.34 10.76
C LEU A 15 -12.00 -9.51 10.75
N VAL A 16 -10.83 -10.17 10.83
CA VAL A 16 -9.52 -9.49 10.73
C VAL A 16 -9.30 -8.93 9.32
N SER A 17 -9.62 -9.72 8.29
CA SER A 17 -9.53 -9.26 6.90
C SER A 17 -10.40 -8.03 6.64
N LEU A 18 -11.61 -8.01 7.20
CA LEU A 18 -12.51 -6.85 7.11
C LEU A 18 -11.94 -5.63 7.84
N THR A 19 -11.40 -5.81 9.06
CA THR A 19 -10.77 -4.72 9.82
C THR A 19 -9.60 -4.09 9.06
N ILE A 20 -8.69 -4.92 8.53
CA ILE A 20 -7.54 -4.45 7.74
C ILE A 20 -8.03 -3.80 6.43
N GLY A 21 -9.01 -4.42 5.76
CA GLY A 21 -9.59 -3.92 4.52
C GLY A 21 -10.26 -2.55 4.70
N MET A 22 -11.07 -2.35 5.72
CA MET A 22 -11.73 -1.06 5.99
C MET A 22 -10.71 0.05 6.23
N ARG A 23 -9.64 -0.23 6.97
CA ARG A 23 -8.56 0.74 7.17
C ARG A 23 -7.84 1.07 5.84
N THR A 24 -7.54 0.05 5.04
CA THR A 24 -6.94 0.22 3.71
C THR A 24 -7.83 1.05 2.78
N LEU A 25 -9.13 0.78 2.77
CA LEU A 25 -10.11 1.55 2.01
C LEU A 25 -10.03 3.04 2.38
N GLY A 26 -10.07 3.38 3.68
CA GLY A 26 -9.97 4.75 4.15
C GLY A 26 -8.68 5.44 3.69
N LEU A 27 -7.54 4.77 3.81
CA LEU A 27 -6.25 5.28 3.36
C LEU A 27 -6.25 5.62 1.87
N PHE A 28 -6.72 4.69 1.02
CA PHE A 28 -6.70 4.86 -0.43
C PHE A 28 -7.81 5.78 -0.97
N MET A 29 -8.87 6.07 -0.20
CA MET A 29 -9.85 7.10 -0.57
C MET A 29 -9.23 8.49 -0.67
N VAL A 30 -8.26 8.80 0.17
CA VAL A 30 -7.67 10.13 0.26
C VAL A 30 -6.55 10.32 -0.77
N LEU A 31 -5.78 9.27 -1.10
CA LEU A 31 -4.56 9.39 -1.91
C LEU A 31 -4.75 10.07 -3.27
N PRO A 32 -5.77 9.73 -4.10
CA PRO A 32 -5.91 10.30 -5.44
C PRO A 32 -6.21 11.80 -5.48
N ILE A 33 -6.60 12.40 -4.35
CA ILE A 33 -7.04 13.80 -4.24
C ILE A 33 -6.24 14.59 -3.22
N PHE A 34 -5.31 13.94 -2.50
CA PHE A 34 -4.62 14.52 -1.36
C PHE A 34 -3.81 15.77 -1.71
N SER A 35 -3.13 15.77 -2.86
CA SER A 35 -2.30 16.90 -3.28
C SER A 35 -3.13 18.17 -3.46
N LEU A 36 -4.33 18.06 -4.03
CA LEU A 36 -5.28 19.19 -4.16
C LEU A 36 -5.80 19.69 -2.81
N TYR A 37 -5.94 18.78 -1.83
CA TYR A 37 -6.28 19.21 -0.47
C TYR A 37 -5.13 19.95 0.19
N GLY A 38 -3.90 19.48 0.00
CA GLY A 38 -2.69 20.13 0.51
C GLY A 38 -2.49 21.56 0.00
N GLU A 39 -2.83 21.84 -1.27
CA GLU A 39 -2.77 23.19 -1.86
C GLU A 39 -3.63 24.22 -1.14
N LYS A 40 -4.67 23.81 -0.39
CA LYS A 40 -5.47 24.74 0.41
C LYS A 40 -4.71 25.34 1.59
N PHE A 41 -3.60 24.74 2.00
CA PHE A 41 -2.87 25.14 3.20
C PHE A 41 -1.47 25.69 2.92
N THR A 42 -0.94 25.49 1.70
CA THR A 42 0.41 25.93 1.33
C THR A 42 0.65 25.87 -0.17
N ASP A 43 1.46 26.81 -0.67
CA ASP A 43 1.99 26.78 -2.04
C ASP A 43 3.28 25.92 -2.16
N SER A 44 3.78 25.38 -1.03
CA SER A 44 4.98 24.56 -1.01
C SER A 44 4.69 23.11 -1.34
N TYR A 45 4.96 22.68 -2.55
CA TYR A 45 4.82 21.28 -2.95
C TYR A 45 5.66 20.32 -2.11
N LEU A 46 6.78 20.79 -1.56
CA LEU A 46 7.58 19.98 -0.61
C LEU A 46 6.79 19.69 0.67
N LEU A 47 6.09 20.70 1.22
CA LEU A 47 5.26 20.49 2.42
C LEU A 47 4.05 19.62 2.12
N ILE A 48 3.46 19.72 0.91
CA ILE A 48 2.40 18.82 0.46
C ILE A 48 2.92 17.38 0.37
N GLY A 49 4.12 17.19 -0.22
CA GLY A 49 4.77 15.87 -0.29
C GLY A 49 5.07 15.30 1.10
N LEU A 50 5.58 16.13 2.02
CA LEU A 50 5.79 15.72 3.41
C LEU A 50 4.47 15.32 4.08
N ALA A 51 3.39 16.08 3.89
CA ALA A 51 2.09 15.73 4.43
C ALA A 51 1.56 14.41 3.85
N LEU A 52 1.67 14.23 2.52
CA LEU A 52 1.27 12.99 1.85
C LEU A 52 2.04 11.78 2.37
N GLY A 53 3.37 11.90 2.54
CA GLY A 53 4.25 10.80 2.93
C GLY A 53 4.30 10.54 4.44
N ALA A 54 3.89 11.48 5.28
CA ALA A 54 4.08 11.44 6.73
C ALA A 54 3.53 10.18 7.40
N TYR A 55 2.38 9.66 6.92
CA TYR A 55 1.86 8.38 7.43
C TYR A 55 2.79 7.20 7.13
N GLY A 56 3.51 7.26 6.02
CA GLY A 56 4.43 6.21 5.61
C GLY A 56 5.61 6.07 6.57
N ILE A 57 6.24 7.18 6.98
CA ILE A 57 7.39 7.11 7.89
C ILE A 57 7.00 6.56 9.26
N THR A 58 5.87 6.98 9.81
CA THR A 58 5.39 6.46 11.09
C THR A 58 4.96 5.00 11.00
N MET A 59 4.28 4.58 9.92
CA MET A 59 4.01 3.18 9.68
C MET A 59 5.28 2.34 9.58
N ALA A 60 6.28 2.80 8.83
CA ALA A 60 7.56 2.10 8.69
C ALA A 60 8.25 1.88 10.05
N ILE A 61 8.25 2.90 10.91
CA ILE A 61 8.86 2.86 12.24
C ILE A 61 8.05 1.98 13.19
N PHE A 62 6.74 2.14 13.24
CA PHE A 62 5.89 1.49 14.25
C PHE A 62 5.43 0.08 13.88
N GLN A 63 5.50 -0.33 12.62
CA GLN A 63 5.04 -1.65 12.17
C GLN A 63 5.66 -2.81 12.94
N THR A 64 6.99 -2.82 13.07
CA THR A 64 7.71 -3.87 13.80
C THR A 64 7.56 -3.77 15.32
N PRO A 65 7.73 -2.60 15.96
CA PRO A 65 7.49 -2.44 17.39
C PRO A 65 6.07 -2.82 17.83
N LEU A 66 5.05 -2.38 17.12
CA LEU A 66 3.66 -2.72 17.45
C LEU A 66 3.38 -4.21 17.27
N GLY A 67 3.98 -4.85 16.26
CA GLY A 67 3.96 -6.29 16.12
C GLY A 67 4.46 -7.01 17.38
N ARG A 68 5.65 -6.61 17.89
CA ARG A 68 6.25 -7.17 19.10
C ARG A 68 5.46 -6.84 20.37
N LEU A 69 4.95 -5.61 20.48
CA LEU A 69 4.10 -5.21 21.61
C LEU A 69 2.82 -6.04 21.64
N SER A 70 2.29 -6.41 20.47
CA SER A 70 1.10 -7.25 20.38
C SER A 70 1.33 -8.69 20.87
N ASP A 71 2.58 -9.21 20.80
CA ASP A 71 2.96 -10.48 21.40
C ASP A 71 2.86 -10.43 22.94
N LYS A 72 3.25 -9.28 23.52
CA LYS A 72 3.32 -9.10 24.97
C LYS A 72 1.99 -8.69 25.59
N TYR A 73 1.29 -7.73 25.00
CA TYR A 73 0.10 -7.11 25.57
C TYR A 73 -1.22 -7.66 25.01
N GLY A 74 -1.14 -8.48 23.97
CA GLY A 74 -2.30 -9.05 23.26
C GLY A 74 -2.55 -8.38 21.91
N ARG A 75 -2.95 -9.20 20.94
CA ARG A 75 -3.18 -8.77 19.55
C ARG A 75 -4.29 -7.75 19.45
N LYS A 76 -5.42 -8.07 20.08
CA LYS A 76 -6.62 -7.24 20.05
C LYS A 76 -6.39 -5.84 20.63
N LEU A 77 -5.65 -5.74 21.75
CA LEU A 77 -5.34 -4.45 22.35
C LEU A 77 -4.53 -3.56 21.40
N ILE A 78 -3.47 -4.09 20.80
CA ILE A 78 -2.60 -3.31 19.91
C ILE A 78 -3.33 -2.95 18.62
N ILE A 79 -4.15 -3.84 18.06
CA ILE A 79 -5.00 -3.51 16.91
C ILE A 79 -5.97 -2.37 17.28
N SER A 80 -6.58 -2.43 18.49
CA SER A 80 -7.47 -1.37 18.98
C SER A 80 -6.78 -0.02 19.08
N ILE A 81 -5.59 0.02 19.68
CA ILE A 81 -4.77 1.25 19.77
C ILE A 81 -4.47 1.77 18.35
N GLY A 82 -4.09 0.90 17.43
CA GLY A 82 -3.82 1.29 16.06
C GLY A 82 -5.03 1.86 15.31
N ILE A 83 -6.23 1.32 15.55
CA ILE A 83 -7.48 1.87 14.99
C ILE A 83 -7.78 3.25 15.62
N ILE A 84 -7.60 3.41 16.94
CA ILE A 84 -7.80 4.70 17.61
C ILE A 84 -6.87 5.77 17.05
N THR A 85 -5.57 5.47 16.88
CA THR A 85 -4.61 6.42 16.30
C THR A 85 -4.97 6.75 14.85
N PHE A 86 -5.42 5.77 14.06
CA PHE A 86 -5.94 6.01 12.71
C PHE A 86 -7.13 6.98 12.71
N ILE A 87 -8.11 6.79 13.60
CA ILE A 87 -9.29 7.66 13.73
C ILE A 87 -8.86 9.08 14.14
N ILE A 88 -8.03 9.22 15.18
CA ILE A 88 -7.55 10.52 15.66
C ILE A 88 -6.77 11.25 14.56
N GLY A 89 -5.89 10.56 13.85
CA GLY A 89 -5.13 11.14 12.74
C GLY A 89 -6.04 11.70 11.64
N ASN A 90 -7.09 10.96 11.26
CA ASN A 90 -8.06 11.42 10.26
C ASN A 90 -8.93 12.59 10.76
N ILE A 91 -9.29 12.63 12.05
CA ILE A 91 -10.00 13.77 12.63
C ILE A 91 -9.11 15.02 12.58
N ILE A 92 -7.83 14.93 12.91
CA ILE A 92 -6.88 16.04 12.79
C ILE A 92 -6.75 16.49 11.32
N CYS A 93 -6.69 15.55 10.38
CA CYS A 93 -6.64 15.85 8.94
C CYS A 93 -7.91 16.48 8.40
N ALA A 94 -9.06 16.29 9.05
CA ALA A 94 -10.33 16.84 8.61
C ALA A 94 -10.41 18.37 8.79
N ASP A 95 -9.80 18.89 9.85
CA ASP A 95 -9.79 20.34 10.14
C ASP A 95 -8.39 20.78 10.65
N PRO A 96 -7.37 20.72 9.80
CA PRO A 96 -6.03 21.13 10.18
C PRO A 96 -5.94 22.67 10.12
N VAL A 97 -5.40 23.29 11.16
CA VAL A 97 -5.20 24.75 11.24
C VAL A 97 -4.29 25.24 10.10
N ASN A 98 -3.34 24.42 9.67
CA ASN A 98 -2.38 24.72 8.60
C ASN A 98 -1.76 23.41 8.08
N ILE A 99 -0.79 23.53 7.16
CA ILE A 99 -0.10 22.34 6.58
C ILE A 99 0.62 21.49 7.64
N TYR A 100 1.13 22.09 8.73
CA TYR A 100 1.79 21.33 9.80
C TYR A 100 0.78 20.52 10.61
N GLY A 101 -0.45 21.02 10.79
CA GLY A 101 -1.56 20.27 11.37
C GLY A 101 -1.92 19.06 10.48
N LEU A 102 -1.93 19.24 9.16
CA LEU A 102 -2.15 18.14 8.21
C LEU A 102 -1.02 17.09 8.29
N ILE A 103 0.26 17.52 8.36
CA ILE A 103 1.40 16.63 8.56
C ILE A 103 1.26 15.85 9.87
N LEU A 104 0.91 16.53 10.97
CA LEU A 104 0.72 15.91 12.28
C LEU A 104 -0.39 14.85 12.23
N GLY A 105 -1.54 15.17 11.64
CA GLY A 105 -2.65 14.22 11.47
C GLY A 105 -2.21 12.96 10.71
N ARG A 106 -1.43 13.11 9.63
CA ARG A 106 -0.88 12.00 8.87
C ARG A 106 0.16 11.19 9.66
N LEU A 107 1.02 11.84 10.46
CA LEU A 107 1.95 11.13 11.36
C LEU A 107 1.20 10.28 12.39
N VAL A 108 0.16 10.84 13.01
CA VAL A 108 -0.68 10.13 14.00
C VAL A 108 -1.41 8.97 13.33
N GLU A 109 -2.00 9.17 12.15
CA GLU A 109 -2.67 8.12 11.38
C GLU A 109 -1.74 6.93 11.11
N GLY A 110 -0.52 7.21 10.65
CA GLY A 110 0.46 6.17 10.31
C GLY A 110 0.99 5.42 11.54
N ALA A 111 1.04 6.06 12.74
CA ALA A 111 1.42 5.38 13.97
C ALA A 111 0.47 4.22 14.34
N GLY A 112 -0.72 4.17 13.73
CA GLY A 112 -1.68 3.09 13.87
C GLY A 112 -1.41 1.86 13.03
N ALA A 113 -0.18 1.39 12.88
CA ALA A 113 0.17 0.21 12.09
C ALA A 113 -0.38 -1.08 12.71
N VAL A 114 -1.46 -1.66 12.15
CA VAL A 114 -2.16 -2.83 12.70
C VAL A 114 -1.98 -4.12 11.91
N SER A 115 -1.44 -4.05 10.69
CA SER A 115 -1.43 -5.19 9.76
C SER A 115 -0.65 -6.38 10.32
N SER A 116 0.53 -6.15 10.92
CA SER A 116 1.35 -7.23 11.51
C SER A 116 0.64 -7.93 12.67
N ALA A 117 0.02 -7.17 13.58
CA ALA A 117 -0.75 -7.72 14.70
C ALA A 117 -2.00 -8.48 14.23
N GLY A 118 -2.66 -7.98 13.17
CA GLY A 118 -3.82 -8.64 12.57
C GLY A 118 -3.47 -9.96 11.92
N ILE A 119 -2.42 -10.01 11.10
CA ILE A 119 -1.94 -11.24 10.47
C ILE A 119 -1.51 -12.25 11.54
N ALA A 120 -0.78 -11.80 12.56
CA ALA A 120 -0.39 -12.66 13.67
C ALA A 120 -1.61 -13.25 14.40
N LEU A 121 -2.65 -12.45 14.65
CA LEU A 121 -3.90 -12.93 15.27
C LEU A 121 -4.55 -14.04 14.42
N VAL A 122 -4.55 -13.91 13.10
CA VAL A 122 -5.06 -14.97 12.22
C VAL A 122 -4.19 -16.22 12.31
N HIS A 123 -2.87 -16.09 12.20
CA HIS A 123 -1.94 -17.22 12.24
C HIS A 123 -1.98 -18.01 13.54
N GLU A 124 -2.31 -17.36 14.66
CA GLU A 124 -2.51 -18.02 15.96
C GLU A 124 -3.77 -18.90 16.05
N ASN A 125 -4.74 -18.61 15.17
CA ASN A 125 -6.06 -19.24 15.21
C ASN A 125 -6.30 -20.20 14.04
N VAL A 126 -5.38 -20.28 13.06
CA VAL A 126 -5.49 -21.19 11.92
C VAL A 126 -4.38 -22.23 11.95
N PRO A 127 -4.57 -23.44 11.37
CA PRO A 127 -3.51 -24.44 11.23
C PRO A 127 -2.35 -23.91 10.38
N VAL A 128 -1.12 -24.37 10.69
CA VAL A 128 0.11 -23.93 9.99
C VAL A 128 0.01 -24.10 8.47
N ASN A 129 -0.49 -25.25 8.04
CA ASN A 129 -0.67 -25.58 6.60
C ASN A 129 -1.72 -24.73 5.87
N THR A 130 -2.50 -23.91 6.57
CA THR A 130 -3.52 -23.02 5.98
C THR A 130 -3.15 -21.54 6.08
N ARG A 131 -2.00 -21.18 6.69
CA ARG A 131 -1.56 -19.78 6.86
C ARG A 131 -1.41 -19.06 5.51
N ASN A 132 -0.77 -19.69 4.54
CA ASN A 132 -0.60 -19.10 3.20
C ASN A 132 -1.96 -18.78 2.52
N VAL A 133 -2.95 -19.65 2.71
CA VAL A 133 -4.30 -19.42 2.18
C VAL A 133 -4.98 -18.27 2.94
N SER A 134 -4.76 -18.18 4.26
CA SER A 134 -5.26 -17.07 5.08
C SER A 134 -4.67 -15.73 4.64
N ASP A 135 -3.37 -15.67 4.38
CA ASP A 135 -2.70 -14.47 3.90
C ASP A 135 -3.19 -14.05 2.51
N ALA A 136 -3.45 -15.01 1.63
CA ALA A 136 -4.06 -14.74 0.34
C ALA A 136 -5.47 -14.12 0.47
N ILE A 137 -6.28 -14.58 1.43
CA ILE A 137 -7.60 -14.01 1.71
C ILE A 137 -7.49 -12.58 2.25
N ILE A 138 -6.54 -12.33 3.17
CA ILE A 138 -6.26 -10.98 3.68
C ILE A 138 -5.77 -10.09 2.51
N GLY A 139 -4.89 -10.58 1.66
CA GLY A 139 -4.41 -9.87 0.47
C GLY A 139 -5.52 -9.50 -0.50
N ILE A 140 -6.48 -10.41 -0.74
CA ILE A 140 -7.68 -10.13 -1.57
C ILE A 140 -8.52 -9.02 -0.93
N ALA A 141 -8.73 -9.04 0.40
CA ALA A 141 -9.47 -8.01 1.10
C ALA A 141 -8.77 -6.64 0.99
N ILE A 142 -7.45 -6.60 1.13
CA ILE A 142 -6.63 -5.40 0.95
C ILE A 142 -6.76 -4.88 -0.50
N GLY A 143 -6.55 -5.74 -1.50
CA GLY A 143 -6.63 -5.36 -2.92
C GLY A 143 -8.01 -4.86 -3.34
N PHE A 144 -9.07 -5.50 -2.86
CA PHE A 144 -10.44 -5.05 -3.11
C PHE A 144 -10.73 -3.69 -2.44
N SER A 145 -10.30 -3.51 -1.19
CA SER A 145 -10.43 -2.25 -0.47
C SER A 145 -9.62 -1.12 -1.11
N PHE A 146 -8.43 -1.43 -1.64
CA PHE A 146 -7.64 -0.51 -2.44
C PHE A 146 -8.43 -0.01 -3.65
N MET A 147 -8.96 -0.93 -4.47
CA MET A 147 -9.75 -0.56 -5.66
C MET A 147 -10.96 0.29 -5.30
N LEU A 148 -11.71 -0.11 -4.28
CA LEU A 148 -12.86 0.66 -3.82
C LEU A 148 -12.46 2.04 -3.31
N GLY A 149 -11.37 2.16 -2.55
CA GLY A 149 -10.88 3.43 -2.01
C GLY A 149 -10.48 4.40 -3.12
N VAL A 150 -9.67 3.94 -4.06
CA VAL A 150 -9.21 4.77 -5.19
C VAL A 150 -10.37 5.28 -6.06
N ILE A 151 -11.45 4.51 -6.18
CA ILE A 151 -12.66 4.92 -6.90
C ILE A 151 -13.54 5.83 -6.03
N ALA A 152 -13.79 5.44 -4.78
CA ALA A 152 -14.72 6.15 -3.89
C ALA A 152 -14.22 7.56 -3.53
N GLY A 153 -12.91 7.74 -3.36
CA GLY A 153 -12.34 9.04 -2.99
C GLY A 153 -12.69 10.16 -3.98
N PRO A 154 -12.30 10.04 -5.26
CA PRO A 154 -12.67 11.02 -6.28
C PRO A 154 -14.19 11.23 -6.43
N ILE A 155 -15.01 10.15 -6.39
CA ILE A 155 -16.47 10.27 -6.45
C ILE A 155 -16.99 11.12 -5.29
N LEU A 156 -16.60 10.80 -4.07
CA LEU A 156 -17.08 11.51 -2.88
C LEU A 156 -16.57 12.96 -2.86
N SER A 157 -15.36 13.23 -3.34
CA SER A 157 -14.81 14.58 -3.39
C SER A 157 -15.61 15.57 -4.25
N VAL A 158 -16.49 15.07 -5.11
CA VAL A 158 -17.43 15.89 -5.90
C VAL A 158 -18.63 16.37 -5.07
N VAL A 159 -19.10 15.51 -4.16
CA VAL A 159 -20.35 15.77 -3.40
C VAL A 159 -20.09 16.26 -1.97
N VAL A 160 -18.89 16.01 -1.43
CA VAL A 160 -18.51 16.43 -0.08
C VAL A 160 -17.16 17.15 -0.08
N SER A 161 -16.92 17.98 0.94
CA SER A 161 -15.62 18.62 1.12
C SER A 161 -14.53 17.60 1.47
N TYR A 162 -13.26 17.95 1.22
CA TYR A 162 -12.12 17.11 1.64
C TYR A 162 -12.10 16.87 3.16
N SER A 163 -12.50 17.89 3.95
CA SER A 163 -12.67 17.73 5.41
C SER A 163 -13.69 16.65 5.73
N THR A 164 -14.85 16.68 5.10
CA THR A 164 -15.91 15.68 5.26
C THR A 164 -15.41 14.28 4.83
N LEU A 165 -14.58 14.20 3.80
CA LEU A 165 -14.01 12.93 3.36
C LEU A 165 -13.12 12.30 4.46
N PHE A 166 -12.27 13.11 5.13
CA PHE A 166 -11.49 12.62 6.28
C PHE A 166 -12.38 12.18 7.45
N ILE A 167 -13.49 12.87 7.71
CA ILE A 167 -14.48 12.42 8.71
C ILE A 167 -15.10 11.08 8.29
N ILE A 168 -15.46 10.88 7.02
CA ILE A 168 -15.95 9.60 6.51
C ILE A 168 -14.91 8.49 6.76
N VAL A 169 -13.63 8.76 6.48
CA VAL A 169 -12.54 7.82 6.75
C VAL A 169 -12.41 7.51 8.24
N ALA A 170 -12.54 8.53 9.12
CA ALA A 170 -12.58 8.31 10.57
C ALA A 170 -13.76 7.43 10.99
N VAL A 171 -14.95 7.65 10.41
CA VAL A 171 -16.13 6.80 10.66
C VAL A 171 -15.90 5.36 10.20
N ILE A 172 -15.29 5.16 9.01
CA ILE A 172 -14.87 3.81 8.56
C ILE A 172 -13.91 3.18 9.58
N GLY A 173 -12.99 3.96 10.14
CA GLY A 173 -12.14 3.52 11.25
C GLY A 173 -12.95 3.06 12.47
N VAL A 174 -13.95 3.82 12.89
CA VAL A 174 -14.85 3.41 14.00
C VAL A 174 -15.58 2.11 13.65
N LEU A 175 -16.12 1.99 12.43
CA LEU A 175 -16.81 0.79 11.99
C LEU A 175 -15.89 -0.43 11.95
N SER A 176 -14.59 -0.25 11.72
CA SER A 176 -13.60 -1.34 11.74
C SER A 176 -13.37 -1.95 13.12
N PHE A 177 -13.82 -1.29 14.22
CA PHE A 177 -13.86 -1.87 15.56
C PHE A 177 -14.91 -2.95 15.72
N ILE A 178 -16.04 -2.87 15.01
CA ILE A 178 -17.16 -3.79 15.19
C ILE A 178 -16.71 -5.25 14.99
N PRO A 179 -16.02 -5.63 13.91
CA PRO A 179 -15.47 -6.96 13.76
C PRO A 179 -14.55 -7.36 14.91
N LEU A 180 -13.66 -6.46 15.32
CA LEU A 180 -12.66 -6.71 16.34
C LEU A 180 -13.28 -6.99 17.73
N LEU A 181 -14.37 -6.28 18.09
CA LEU A 181 -15.07 -6.48 19.36
C LEU A 181 -15.61 -7.89 19.51
N THR A 182 -16.00 -8.53 18.40
CA THR A 182 -16.59 -9.86 18.39
C THR A 182 -15.57 -11.00 18.48
N ILE A 183 -14.28 -10.71 18.35
CA ILE A 183 -13.20 -11.69 18.46
C ILE A 183 -12.88 -11.90 19.94
N LYS A 184 -12.99 -13.16 20.39
CA LYS A 184 -12.47 -13.59 21.70
C LYS A 184 -11.01 -13.97 21.55
N GLU A 185 -10.13 -13.20 22.18
CA GLU A 185 -8.70 -13.48 22.19
C GLU A 185 -8.39 -14.57 23.21
N THR A 186 -7.78 -15.65 22.78
CA THR A 186 -7.14 -16.64 23.65
C THR A 186 -5.65 -16.27 23.73
N ARG A 187 -5.25 -15.73 24.87
CA ARG A 187 -3.85 -15.35 25.12
C ARG A 187 -2.99 -16.61 25.08
N LYS A 188 -2.11 -16.73 24.10
CA LYS A 188 -1.04 -17.73 24.11
C LYS A 188 0.23 -17.00 24.54
N GLU A 189 0.87 -17.48 25.61
CA GLU A 189 2.23 -17.02 25.93
C GLU A 189 3.16 -17.57 24.86
N TYR A 190 3.67 -16.67 24.02
CA TYR A 190 4.75 -17.03 23.12
C TYR A 190 6.09 -16.73 23.80
N ALA A 191 6.93 -17.74 23.88
CA ALA A 191 8.34 -17.53 24.18
C ALA A 191 8.90 -16.58 23.10
N PHE A 192 9.56 -15.51 23.53
CA PHE A 192 10.30 -14.61 22.65
C PHE A 192 11.35 -15.43 21.91
N GLU A 193 11.03 -15.95 20.75
CA GLU A 193 12.02 -16.64 19.93
C GLU A 193 12.98 -15.63 19.29
N THR A 194 14.22 -16.00 19.47
CA THR A 194 15.46 -15.39 19.02
C THR A 194 15.40 -14.78 17.63
N LYS A 195 16.17 -13.69 17.47
CA LYS A 195 16.49 -12.96 16.23
C LYS A 195 16.54 -13.90 15.01
N ALA A 196 15.43 -13.97 14.28
CA ALA A 196 15.39 -14.65 12.99
C ALA A 196 16.45 -14.01 12.09
N LYS A 197 17.41 -14.80 11.61
CA LYS A 197 18.36 -14.34 10.60
C LYS A 197 17.58 -14.02 9.33
N MET A 198 17.60 -12.75 8.95
CA MET A 198 16.93 -12.30 7.72
C MET A 198 17.69 -12.87 6.52
N ASP A 199 17.00 -13.61 5.67
CA ASP A 199 17.58 -14.12 4.43
C ASP A 199 17.84 -12.94 3.49
N PHE A 200 19.00 -12.93 2.84
CA PHE A 200 19.36 -11.89 1.86
C PHE A 200 18.30 -11.74 0.76
N LYS A 201 17.63 -12.81 0.36
CA LYS A 201 16.55 -12.79 -0.63
C LYS A 201 15.35 -11.94 -0.18
N LEU A 202 14.98 -12.09 1.09
CA LEU A 202 13.88 -11.31 1.68
C LEU A 202 14.23 -9.82 1.77
N VAL A 203 15.49 -9.49 2.07
CA VAL A 203 15.98 -8.10 2.04
C VAL A 203 15.84 -7.52 0.64
N VAL A 204 16.25 -8.26 -0.38
CA VAL A 204 16.17 -7.82 -1.79
C VAL A 204 14.72 -7.58 -2.20
N ILE A 205 13.80 -8.51 -1.91
CA ILE A 205 12.38 -8.34 -2.24
C ILE A 205 11.79 -7.14 -1.49
N SER A 206 12.21 -6.90 -0.26
CA SER A 206 11.78 -5.74 0.52
C SER A 206 12.29 -4.42 -0.07
N ILE A 207 13.51 -4.38 -0.59
CA ILE A 207 14.05 -3.22 -1.33
C ILE A 207 13.26 -3.00 -2.63
N ILE A 208 12.93 -4.05 -3.36
CA ILE A 208 12.07 -3.95 -4.55
C ILE A 208 10.73 -3.35 -4.18
N SER A 209 10.14 -3.80 -3.09
CA SER A 209 8.85 -3.28 -2.61
C SER A 209 8.95 -1.80 -2.19
N PHE A 210 10.06 -1.36 -1.59
CA PHE A 210 10.31 0.06 -1.35
C PHE A 210 10.19 0.87 -2.64
N PHE A 211 10.80 0.44 -3.75
CA PHE A 211 10.71 1.16 -5.02
C PHE A 211 9.32 1.11 -5.64
N ILE A 212 8.58 0.01 -5.53
CA ILE A 212 7.18 -0.07 -6.00
C ILE A 212 6.35 1.02 -5.33
N TYR A 213 6.45 1.16 -4.01
CA TYR A 213 5.69 2.15 -3.25
C TYR A 213 6.23 3.57 -3.41
N PHE A 214 7.53 3.73 -3.65
CA PHE A 214 8.15 5.00 -4.04
C PHE A 214 7.55 5.53 -5.35
N TYR A 215 7.45 4.69 -6.39
CA TYR A 215 6.82 5.07 -7.65
C TYR A 215 5.31 5.27 -7.52
N MET A 216 4.65 4.44 -6.74
CA MET A 216 3.22 4.56 -6.47
C MET A 216 2.86 5.93 -5.90
N ILE A 217 3.56 6.39 -4.88
CA ILE A 217 3.22 7.66 -4.24
C ILE A 217 3.59 8.87 -5.09
N ILE A 218 4.66 8.80 -5.90
CA ILE A 218 4.97 9.82 -6.90
C ILE A 218 3.81 9.94 -7.89
N PHE A 219 3.32 8.83 -8.39
CA PHE A 219 2.18 8.80 -9.29
C PHE A 219 0.94 9.44 -8.65
N TYR A 220 0.57 9.06 -7.42
CA TYR A 220 -0.57 9.65 -6.72
C TYR A 220 -0.40 11.12 -6.41
N PHE A 221 0.83 11.59 -6.17
CA PHE A 221 1.09 13.01 -5.96
C PHE A 221 0.77 13.84 -7.19
N TYR A 222 1.15 13.37 -8.40
CA TYR A 222 0.97 14.09 -9.64
C TYR A 222 -0.36 13.82 -10.36
N LEU A 223 -0.99 12.69 -10.09
CA LEU A 223 -2.20 12.25 -10.78
C LEU A 223 -3.30 13.32 -10.80
N PRO A 224 -3.67 13.98 -9.67
CA PRO A 224 -4.70 15.00 -9.70
C PRO A 224 -4.29 16.22 -10.53
N PHE A 225 -3.03 16.67 -10.45
CA PHE A 225 -2.57 17.82 -11.22
C PHE A 225 -2.59 17.57 -12.74
N PHE A 226 -2.20 16.40 -13.18
CA PHE A 226 -2.22 16.05 -14.60
C PHE A 226 -3.64 15.78 -15.12
N SER A 227 -4.50 15.22 -14.28
CA SER A 227 -5.91 14.98 -14.64
C SER A 227 -6.69 16.26 -14.90
N LEU A 228 -6.39 17.34 -14.17
CA LEU A 228 -7.05 18.64 -14.33
C LEU A 228 -6.80 19.30 -15.70
N LYS A 229 -5.83 18.83 -16.48
CA LYS A 229 -5.65 19.28 -17.87
C LYS A 229 -6.74 18.77 -18.81
N TYR A 230 -7.33 17.63 -18.51
CA TYR A 230 -8.29 16.93 -19.38
C TYR A 230 -9.68 16.87 -18.80
N PHE A 231 -9.79 16.85 -17.47
CA PHE A 231 -11.04 16.65 -16.76
C PHE A 231 -11.20 17.72 -15.68
N ASN A 232 -12.43 18.19 -15.50
CA ASN A 232 -12.78 18.88 -14.27
C ASN A 232 -12.72 17.89 -13.10
N VAL A 233 -12.48 18.38 -11.89
CA VAL A 233 -12.47 17.55 -10.68
C VAL A 233 -13.73 16.68 -10.59
N SER A 234 -14.88 17.22 -11.02
CA SER A 234 -16.18 16.54 -11.02
C SER A 234 -16.31 15.35 -11.98
N HIS A 235 -15.47 15.25 -13.01
CA HIS A 235 -15.52 14.18 -14.02
C HIS A 235 -14.31 13.25 -13.99
N PHE A 236 -13.35 13.53 -13.12
CA PHE A 236 -12.13 12.71 -13.01
C PHE A 236 -12.43 11.24 -12.66
N TYR A 237 -13.44 10.99 -11.83
CA TYR A 237 -13.83 9.64 -11.46
C TYR A 237 -14.38 8.82 -12.65
N GLU A 238 -15.06 9.45 -13.62
CA GLU A 238 -15.62 8.79 -14.79
C GLU A 238 -14.53 8.16 -15.65
N PHE A 239 -13.37 8.83 -15.71
CA PHE A 239 -12.17 8.30 -16.34
C PHE A 239 -11.49 7.23 -15.47
N LEU A 240 -11.34 7.46 -14.16
CA LEU A 240 -10.58 6.59 -13.29
C LEU A 240 -11.23 5.21 -13.07
N ILE A 241 -12.57 5.16 -12.98
CA ILE A 241 -13.32 3.93 -12.74
C ILE A 241 -13.01 2.84 -13.78
N PRO A 242 -13.19 3.05 -15.10
CA PRO A 242 -12.92 2.00 -16.08
C PRO A 242 -11.46 1.58 -16.09
N VAL A 243 -10.53 2.51 -15.88
CA VAL A 243 -9.09 2.22 -15.82
C VAL A 243 -8.75 1.30 -14.65
N VAL A 244 -9.25 1.58 -13.45
CA VAL A 244 -8.98 0.77 -12.26
C VAL A 244 -9.68 -0.59 -12.35
N ILE A 245 -10.88 -0.67 -12.92
CA ILE A 245 -11.59 -1.94 -13.13
C ILE A 245 -10.82 -2.82 -14.12
N ILE A 246 -10.39 -2.28 -15.26
CA ILE A 246 -9.59 -3.03 -16.26
C ILE A 246 -8.30 -3.54 -15.61
N ALA A 247 -7.58 -2.68 -14.88
CA ALA A 247 -6.38 -3.08 -14.17
C ALA A 247 -6.63 -4.17 -13.11
N GLY A 248 -7.76 -4.09 -12.40
CA GLY A 248 -8.20 -5.12 -11.44
C GLY A 248 -8.47 -6.47 -12.12
N VAL A 249 -9.15 -6.46 -13.27
CA VAL A 249 -9.40 -7.67 -14.08
C VAL A 249 -8.07 -8.29 -14.55
N VAL A 250 -7.13 -7.46 -15.03
CA VAL A 250 -5.78 -7.89 -15.43
C VAL A 250 -5.06 -8.52 -14.25
N GLY A 251 -5.07 -7.88 -13.07
CA GLY A 251 -4.45 -8.42 -11.85
C GLY A 251 -5.02 -9.78 -11.45
N LEU A 252 -6.34 -9.94 -11.46
CA LEU A 252 -7.02 -11.20 -11.16
C LEU A 252 -6.73 -12.30 -12.21
N ALA A 253 -6.63 -11.93 -13.48
CA ALA A 253 -6.28 -12.88 -14.55
C ALA A 253 -4.85 -13.43 -14.38
N ILE A 254 -3.94 -12.60 -13.87
CA ILE A 254 -2.53 -12.96 -13.64
C ILE A 254 -2.34 -13.73 -12.33
N ALA A 255 -3.19 -13.50 -11.32
CA ALA A 255 -3.10 -14.20 -10.03
C ALA A 255 -3.10 -15.73 -10.18
N ARG A 256 -3.98 -16.29 -11.02
CA ARG A 256 -4.08 -17.74 -11.25
C ARG A 256 -2.82 -18.37 -11.88
N PRO A 257 -2.24 -17.83 -12.99
CA PRO A 257 -1.01 -18.35 -13.56
C PRO A 257 0.22 -18.12 -12.67
N ALA A 258 0.24 -17.06 -11.85
CA ALA A 258 1.32 -16.78 -10.93
C ALA A 258 1.46 -17.84 -9.85
N ASP A 259 0.35 -18.41 -9.36
CA ASP A 259 0.36 -19.52 -8.40
C ASP A 259 0.94 -20.83 -8.98
N LYS A 260 1.02 -20.95 -10.30
CA LYS A 260 1.50 -22.13 -11.03
C LYS A 260 2.93 -21.95 -11.57
N ASN A 261 3.91 -21.69 -10.73
CA ASN A 261 5.35 -21.57 -11.08
C ASN A 261 5.74 -20.40 -12.01
N LYS A 262 4.86 -19.40 -12.21
CA LYS A 262 5.15 -18.20 -13.00
C LYS A 262 5.29 -16.93 -12.16
N THR A 263 5.36 -17.06 -10.84
CA THR A 263 5.40 -15.92 -9.91
C THR A 263 6.54 -14.96 -10.23
N VAL A 264 7.74 -15.49 -10.51
CA VAL A 264 8.92 -14.68 -10.85
C VAL A 264 8.73 -13.92 -12.16
N LEU A 265 8.22 -14.61 -13.21
CA LEU A 265 7.96 -13.95 -14.50
C LEU A 265 6.98 -12.78 -14.34
N PHE A 266 5.89 -12.98 -13.62
CA PHE A 266 4.90 -11.91 -13.41
C PHE A 266 5.40 -10.80 -12.50
N SER A 267 6.27 -11.10 -11.53
CA SER A 267 6.97 -10.07 -10.75
C SER A 267 7.80 -9.16 -11.65
N LEU A 268 8.52 -9.75 -12.60
CA LEU A 268 9.33 -9.00 -13.56
C LEU A 268 8.50 -8.15 -14.50
N VAL A 269 7.46 -8.76 -15.08
CA VAL A 269 6.55 -8.06 -15.98
C VAL A 269 5.91 -6.86 -15.26
N SER A 270 5.46 -7.02 -14.01
CA SER A 270 4.87 -5.94 -13.23
C SER A 270 5.87 -4.81 -12.97
N LEU A 271 7.12 -5.15 -12.64
CA LEU A 271 8.17 -4.16 -12.40
C LEU A 271 8.53 -3.39 -13.68
N VAL A 272 8.67 -4.07 -14.79
CA VAL A 272 8.94 -3.42 -16.09
C VAL A 272 7.80 -2.46 -16.44
N ILE A 273 6.55 -2.87 -16.27
CA ILE A 273 5.38 -2.02 -16.52
C ILE A 273 5.43 -0.79 -15.61
N LEU A 274 5.68 -0.95 -14.30
CA LEU A 274 5.76 0.17 -13.35
C LEU A 274 6.91 1.12 -13.67
N LEU A 275 8.11 0.59 -13.93
CA LEU A 275 9.29 1.39 -14.22
C LEU A 275 9.15 2.22 -15.50
N ILE A 276 8.37 1.75 -16.46
CA ILE A 276 8.12 2.46 -17.72
C ILE A 276 6.93 3.41 -17.55
N SER A 277 5.87 2.99 -16.85
CA SER A 277 4.61 3.73 -16.79
C SER A 277 4.76 5.12 -16.13
N VAL A 278 5.56 5.26 -15.07
CA VAL A 278 5.73 6.54 -14.38
C VAL A 278 6.50 7.57 -15.22
N PRO A 279 7.67 7.29 -15.81
CA PRO A 279 8.29 8.21 -16.76
C PRO A 279 7.39 8.56 -17.94
N VAL A 280 6.67 7.58 -18.49
CA VAL A 280 5.71 7.79 -19.59
C VAL A 280 4.57 8.70 -19.15
N PHE A 281 4.06 8.53 -17.95
CA PHE A 281 3.05 9.43 -17.36
C PHE A 281 3.52 10.88 -17.29
N PHE A 282 4.80 11.14 -16.96
CA PHE A 282 5.37 12.49 -16.96
C PHE A 282 5.52 13.09 -18.38
N LEU A 283 5.74 12.28 -19.42
CA LEU A 283 5.79 12.74 -20.82
C LEU A 283 4.44 13.30 -21.28
N ASN A 284 3.34 13.02 -20.58
CA ASN A 284 2.02 13.53 -20.90
C ASN A 284 1.96 15.07 -21.00
N ASN A 285 2.81 15.78 -20.25
CA ASN A 285 2.88 17.23 -20.35
C ASN A 285 3.37 17.74 -21.74
N ARG A 286 4.13 16.92 -22.47
CA ARG A 286 4.61 17.24 -23.82
C ARG A 286 3.63 16.76 -24.90
N VAL A 287 3.10 15.55 -24.72
CA VAL A 287 2.22 14.91 -25.69
C VAL A 287 0.85 15.59 -25.71
N ASN A 288 0.34 16.01 -24.53
CA ASN A 288 -0.95 16.69 -24.32
C ASN A 288 -2.13 15.98 -25.01
N ASP A 289 -2.19 14.66 -24.85
CA ASP A 289 -3.22 13.79 -25.42
C ASP A 289 -3.90 12.96 -24.32
N VAL A 290 -5.25 12.98 -24.29
CA VAL A 290 -6.05 12.31 -23.27
C VAL A 290 -5.95 10.78 -23.37
N THR A 291 -5.80 10.23 -24.58
CA THR A 291 -5.67 8.80 -24.79
C THR A 291 -4.30 8.32 -24.27
N TYR A 292 -3.26 9.10 -24.56
CA TYR A 292 -1.92 8.85 -24.02
C TYR A 292 -1.91 8.89 -22.49
N PHE A 293 -2.57 9.89 -21.89
CA PHE A 293 -2.76 9.97 -20.45
C PHE A 293 -3.45 8.73 -19.90
N GLY A 294 -4.58 8.33 -20.52
CA GLY A 294 -5.34 7.13 -20.14
C GLY A 294 -4.51 5.85 -20.17
N LEU A 295 -3.73 5.64 -21.23
CA LEU A 295 -2.87 4.47 -21.38
C LEU A 295 -1.76 4.45 -20.33
N SER A 296 -1.15 5.60 -20.01
CA SER A 296 -0.10 5.68 -18.99
C SER A 296 -0.65 5.36 -17.58
N VAL A 297 -1.84 5.86 -17.26
CA VAL A 297 -2.55 5.58 -16.00
C VAL A 297 -2.95 4.10 -15.92
N ALA A 298 -3.50 3.54 -17.01
CA ALA A 298 -3.86 2.12 -17.08
C ALA A 298 -2.64 1.20 -16.91
N ALA A 299 -1.52 1.53 -17.55
CA ALA A 299 -0.27 0.80 -17.42
C ALA A 299 0.22 0.82 -15.96
N PHE A 300 0.21 2.00 -15.31
CA PHE A 300 0.57 2.12 -13.91
C PHE A 300 -0.28 1.23 -13.01
N TYR A 301 -1.60 1.35 -13.06
CA TYR A 301 -2.49 0.54 -12.21
C TYR A 301 -2.34 -0.96 -12.48
N SER A 302 -2.18 -1.36 -13.74
CA SER A 302 -1.94 -2.77 -14.10
C SER A 302 -0.65 -3.29 -13.47
N GLY A 303 0.47 -2.59 -13.63
CA GLY A 303 1.74 -2.95 -13.03
C GLY A 303 1.68 -2.99 -11.50
N TYR A 304 1.03 -2.02 -10.88
CA TYR A 304 0.89 -1.94 -9.43
C TYR A 304 0.03 -3.09 -8.88
N ILE A 305 -1.15 -3.37 -9.45
CA ILE A 305 -2.04 -4.45 -9.00
C ILE A 305 -1.38 -5.83 -9.17
N ILE A 306 -0.68 -6.04 -10.28
CA ILE A 306 0.10 -7.28 -10.47
C ILE A 306 1.17 -7.40 -9.37
N SER A 307 1.90 -6.33 -9.08
CA SER A 307 2.93 -6.32 -8.03
C SER A 307 2.33 -6.67 -6.66
N GLU A 308 1.20 -6.04 -6.28
CA GLU A 308 0.51 -6.31 -5.01
C GLU A 308 -0.02 -7.75 -4.91
N THR A 309 -0.26 -8.41 -6.02
CA THR A 309 -0.68 -9.81 -6.04
C THR A 309 0.50 -10.77 -5.89
N VAL A 310 1.62 -10.47 -6.54
CA VAL A 310 2.72 -11.41 -6.73
C VAL A 310 3.79 -11.31 -5.65
N PHE A 311 4.17 -10.10 -5.20
CA PHE A 311 5.24 -9.92 -4.22
C PHE A 311 4.93 -10.49 -2.84
N PRO A 312 3.73 -10.33 -2.27
CA PRO A 312 3.37 -11.01 -1.02
C PRO A 312 3.48 -12.54 -1.13
N THR A 313 3.10 -13.10 -2.29
CA THR A 313 3.23 -14.55 -2.55
C THR A 313 4.71 -15.00 -2.57
N LEU A 314 5.62 -14.18 -3.12
CA LEU A 314 7.05 -14.48 -3.08
C LEU A 314 7.60 -14.46 -1.65
N ILE A 315 7.20 -13.49 -0.84
CA ILE A 315 7.62 -13.42 0.57
C ILE A 315 7.16 -14.65 1.33
N THR A 316 5.90 -15.06 1.17
CA THR A 316 5.35 -16.22 1.87
C THR A 316 6.06 -17.53 1.50
N ARG A 317 6.49 -17.67 0.25
CA ARG A 317 7.23 -18.85 -0.22
C ARG A 317 8.69 -18.90 0.25
N LEU A 318 9.32 -17.75 0.44
CA LEU A 318 10.73 -17.65 0.81
C LEU A 318 10.95 -17.53 2.32
N ALA A 319 9.94 -17.04 3.06
CA ALA A 319 10.04 -16.89 4.50
C ALA A 319 9.96 -18.26 5.18
N ARG A 320 10.88 -18.49 6.13
CA ARG A 320 10.81 -19.66 7.00
C ARG A 320 9.64 -19.51 7.97
N GLU A 321 9.02 -20.63 8.35
CA GLU A 321 7.85 -20.64 9.23
C GLU A 321 8.12 -20.00 10.60
N ASP A 322 9.35 -20.13 11.12
CA ASP A 322 9.80 -19.61 12.40
C ASP A 322 10.06 -18.08 12.41
N SER A 323 10.26 -17.47 11.25
CA SER A 323 10.62 -16.05 11.09
C SER A 323 9.62 -15.24 10.26
N TYR A 324 8.48 -15.82 9.91
CA TYR A 324 7.51 -15.28 8.97
C TYR A 324 7.01 -13.87 9.36
N GLY A 325 6.59 -13.67 10.61
CA GLY A 325 6.06 -12.38 11.09
C GLY A 325 7.11 -11.25 11.04
N GLY A 326 8.37 -11.55 11.40
CA GLY A 326 9.46 -10.56 11.33
C GLY A 326 9.81 -10.17 9.91
N ASN A 327 9.83 -11.13 8.99
CA ASN A 327 10.14 -10.90 7.58
C ASN A 327 9.03 -10.11 6.87
N LEU A 328 7.77 -10.42 7.12
CA LEU A 328 6.63 -9.66 6.61
C LEU A 328 6.58 -8.25 7.20
N GLY A 329 6.90 -8.10 8.48
CA GLY A 329 7.02 -6.79 9.14
C GLY A 329 8.09 -5.91 8.50
N PHE A 330 9.27 -6.47 8.20
CA PHE A 330 10.32 -5.73 7.50
C PHE A 330 9.92 -5.35 6.07
N TYR A 331 9.32 -6.29 5.33
CA TYR A 331 8.80 -6.05 3.99
C TYR A 331 7.80 -4.87 3.96
N THR A 332 6.82 -4.89 4.85
CA THR A 332 5.82 -3.82 4.94
C THR A 332 6.41 -2.50 5.45
N SER A 333 7.41 -2.54 6.34
CA SER A 333 8.16 -1.34 6.75
C SER A 333 8.88 -0.70 5.56
N MET A 334 9.51 -1.50 4.69
CA MET A 334 10.17 -1.01 3.48
C MET A 334 9.18 -0.41 2.47
N GLN A 335 7.99 -0.99 2.31
CA GLN A 335 6.91 -0.40 1.50
C GLN A 335 6.58 1.03 1.98
N HIS A 336 6.33 1.18 3.28
CA HIS A 336 5.95 2.48 3.86
C HIS A 336 7.11 3.49 3.89
N ALA A 337 8.35 3.03 4.04
CA ALA A 337 9.53 3.87 3.85
C ALA A 337 9.61 4.40 2.40
N GLY A 338 9.27 3.57 1.41
CA GLY A 338 9.14 3.95 0.01
C GLY A 338 8.09 5.02 -0.21
N VAL A 339 6.93 4.91 0.46
CA VAL A 339 5.88 5.94 0.44
C VAL A 339 6.42 7.29 0.92
N PHE A 340 7.08 7.32 2.07
CA PHE A 340 7.64 8.58 2.60
C PHE A 340 8.68 9.18 1.65
N ALA A 341 9.66 8.38 1.26
CA ALA A 341 10.75 8.84 0.39
C ALA A 341 10.22 9.35 -0.97
N GLY A 342 9.27 8.62 -1.57
CA GLY A 342 8.67 8.99 -2.85
C GLY A 342 7.82 10.26 -2.79
N ALA A 343 7.07 10.45 -1.71
CA ALA A 343 6.26 11.66 -1.53
C ALA A 343 7.11 12.92 -1.34
N VAL A 344 8.17 12.83 -0.52
CA VAL A 344 9.12 13.93 -0.36
C VAL A 344 9.84 14.22 -1.68
N PHE A 345 10.26 13.19 -2.39
CA PHE A 345 10.90 13.32 -3.69
C PHE A 345 9.98 13.96 -4.72
N ALA A 346 8.70 13.56 -4.78
CA ALA A 346 7.70 14.17 -5.66
C ALA A 346 7.53 15.68 -5.37
N GLY A 347 7.44 16.06 -4.10
CA GLY A 347 7.38 17.47 -3.71
C GLY A 347 8.60 18.26 -4.12
N LEU A 348 9.81 17.69 -3.98
CA LEU A 348 11.08 18.32 -4.40
C LEU A 348 11.16 18.51 -5.91
N LEU A 349 10.68 17.55 -6.71
CA LEU A 349 10.69 17.64 -8.17
C LEU A 349 9.88 18.83 -8.69
N LEU A 350 8.75 19.19 -8.06
CA LEU A 350 7.93 20.35 -8.47
C LEU A 350 8.56 21.70 -8.10
N VAL A 351 9.31 21.75 -7.00
CA VAL A 351 9.84 23.04 -6.47
C VAL A 351 11.07 23.53 -7.21
N LYS A 352 11.97 22.63 -7.61
CA LYS A 352 13.35 23.01 -7.99
C LYS A 352 13.78 22.58 -9.38
N ILE A 353 12.99 21.76 -10.07
CA ILE A 353 13.48 21.02 -11.21
C ILE A 353 12.56 21.26 -12.41
N ASN A 354 13.16 21.70 -13.53
CA ASN A 354 12.50 21.72 -14.82
C ASN A 354 11.93 20.32 -15.11
N GLN A 355 10.75 20.26 -15.69
CA GLN A 355 10.03 19.01 -15.97
C GLN A 355 10.89 17.99 -16.73
N ASP A 356 11.72 18.45 -17.65
CA ASP A 356 12.61 17.59 -18.42
C ASP A 356 13.64 16.91 -17.53
N LEU A 357 14.19 17.64 -16.57
CA LEU A 357 15.13 17.10 -15.60
C LEU A 357 14.41 16.12 -14.65
N SER A 358 13.15 16.36 -14.31
CA SER A 358 12.34 15.42 -13.51
C SER A 358 12.15 14.09 -14.24
N ILE A 359 11.81 14.12 -15.52
CA ILE A 359 11.69 12.94 -16.37
C ILE A 359 13.03 12.21 -16.45
N MET A 360 14.12 12.95 -16.69
CA MET A 360 15.47 12.38 -16.79
C MET A 360 15.88 11.69 -15.48
N ILE A 361 15.65 12.31 -14.33
CA ILE A 361 15.94 11.71 -13.01
C ILE A 361 15.12 10.44 -12.80
N LEU A 362 13.81 10.44 -13.09
CA LEU A 362 12.98 9.26 -12.98
C LEU A 362 13.43 8.13 -13.91
N LEU A 363 13.86 8.47 -15.15
CA LEU A 363 14.41 7.48 -16.08
C LEU A 363 15.74 6.91 -15.57
N ILE A 364 16.62 7.74 -15.00
CA ILE A 364 17.89 7.26 -14.41
C ILE A 364 17.61 6.33 -13.24
N ILE A 365 16.70 6.70 -12.32
CA ILE A 365 16.31 5.84 -11.18
C ILE A 365 15.74 4.52 -11.72
N SER A 366 14.85 4.56 -12.71
CA SER A 366 14.26 3.37 -13.34
C SER A 366 15.33 2.50 -14.00
N PHE A 367 16.31 3.08 -14.68
CA PHE A 367 17.40 2.37 -15.32
C PHE A 367 18.32 1.68 -14.30
N VAL A 368 18.76 2.42 -13.28
CA VAL A 368 19.61 1.87 -12.19
C VAL A 368 18.89 0.73 -11.48
N PHE A 369 17.59 0.91 -11.20
CA PHE A 369 16.79 -0.13 -10.57
C PHE A 369 16.58 -1.34 -11.50
N SER A 370 16.46 -1.15 -12.82
CA SER A 370 16.40 -2.24 -13.80
C SER A 370 17.68 -3.06 -13.84
N ILE A 371 18.85 -2.40 -13.75
CA ILE A 371 20.15 -3.09 -13.64
C ILE A 371 20.22 -3.91 -12.36
N PHE A 372 19.80 -3.31 -11.23
CA PHE A 372 19.72 -4.04 -9.95
C PHE A 372 18.82 -5.26 -10.05
N LEU A 373 17.65 -5.13 -10.69
CA LEU A 373 16.74 -6.25 -10.92
C LEU A 373 17.37 -7.34 -11.79
N LEU A 374 18.05 -6.98 -12.88
CA LEU A 374 18.75 -7.93 -13.73
C LEU A 374 19.84 -8.69 -12.97
N TYR A 375 20.62 -7.99 -12.15
CA TYR A 375 21.61 -8.60 -11.26
C TYR A 375 20.95 -9.59 -10.28
N VAL A 376 19.87 -9.19 -9.65
CA VAL A 376 19.10 -10.05 -8.74
C VAL A 376 18.62 -11.28 -9.48
N LEU A 377 18.05 -11.15 -10.66
CA LEU A 377 17.53 -12.25 -11.44
C LEU A 377 18.59 -13.27 -11.87
N THR A 378 19.76 -12.79 -12.29
CA THR A 378 20.85 -13.69 -12.64
C THR A 378 21.31 -14.52 -11.45
N LYS A 379 21.37 -13.90 -10.27
CA LYS A 379 21.71 -14.59 -9.00
C LYS A 379 20.59 -15.52 -8.52
N PHE A 380 19.33 -15.19 -8.76
CA PHE A 380 18.18 -15.99 -8.30
C PHE A 380 17.77 -17.08 -9.29
N LYS A 381 18.19 -17.01 -10.56
CA LYS A 381 17.89 -18.04 -11.57
C LYS A 381 18.34 -19.43 -11.15
N GLU A 382 19.48 -19.54 -10.46
CA GLU A 382 19.99 -20.79 -9.92
C GLU A 382 19.11 -21.40 -8.81
N ILE A 383 18.21 -20.62 -8.23
CA ILE A 383 17.39 -20.99 -7.08
C ILE A 383 15.99 -21.41 -7.52
N TYR A 384 15.49 -20.82 -8.61
CA TYR A 384 14.13 -21.07 -9.13
C TYR A 384 14.07 -22.21 -10.16
N LEU A 385 15.21 -22.67 -10.67
CA LEU A 385 15.29 -23.81 -11.59
C LEU A 385 15.50 -25.14 -10.86
N LYS A 386 15.53 -25.15 -9.52
CA LYS A 386 15.72 -26.37 -8.68
C LYS A 386 14.41 -26.91 -8.10
N ASP A 387 13.27 -26.30 -8.38
CA ASP A 387 11.93 -26.82 -8.06
C ASP A 387 11.31 -27.30 -9.39
#